data_9b172e80fa89db2a65ffe7d7b13d5a66
#
_entry.id   9b172e80fa89db2a65ffe7d7b13d5a66
#
_cell.length_a   1.000
_cell.length_b   1.000
_cell.length_c   1.000
_cell.angle_alpha   90.00
_cell.angle_beta   90.00
_cell.angle_gamma   90.00
#
_symmetry.space_group_name_H-M   'P 1'
#
loop_
_entity.id
_entity.type
_entity.pdbx_description
1 polymer ?
#
loop_
_entity_poly.entity_id
_entity_poly.type
_entity_poly.pdbx_seq_one_letter_code
_entity_poly.pdbx_strand_id
1 'polypeptide(L)'
;LVLGVRAAPPADAPALPLNELKPGAKGQVWTVFRGTEPEPFEVIVTGVLQNALGPGKSLIVCELTDPRVQSMGAVAGMSGSPLYVEGRLAGALSYQIQRFETVRHAGFTPVADLEEVKAKTGPGLASANLPAPTNGLNPGYQPLRPVFSLGGLSPAVADLLAPHLRALGLDVTALGGSTQAGGGGSNAGGAASKLAPGGAVAVALSTGDITLAGTGTVSRIDGDRVTAFGHPMLGLGDVALPMCATEILTILPSQMQSLKVANTGRSEEHTSELQSRQYLVCRLLL
;
A
#
# COMPACT_ATOMS: atom_id res chain seq x y z
N LEU A 1 -14.53 3.53 -32.76
CA LEU A 1 -13.59 3.33 -31.64
C LEU A 1 -13.52 4.65 -30.88
N VAL A 2 -14.31 4.82 -29.79
CA VAL A 2 -14.19 5.97 -28.90
C VAL A 2 -13.01 5.64 -27.99
N LEU A 3 -11.87 6.28 -28.23
CA LEU A 3 -10.78 6.34 -27.26
C LEU A 3 -11.31 7.13 -26.06
N GLY A 4 -11.86 6.40 -25.07
CA GLY A 4 -12.19 7.01 -23.79
C GLY A 4 -10.91 7.57 -23.19
N VAL A 5 -10.88 8.86 -22.93
CA VAL A 5 -9.83 9.49 -22.12
C VAL A 5 -9.87 8.76 -20.78
N ARG A 6 -8.87 7.94 -20.50
CA ARG A 6 -8.72 7.27 -19.21
C ARG A 6 -8.46 8.37 -18.19
N ALA A 7 -9.42 8.61 -17.30
CA ALA A 7 -9.23 9.58 -16.24
C ALA A 7 -8.02 9.16 -15.41
N ALA A 8 -7.14 10.11 -15.09
CA ALA A 8 -6.03 9.90 -14.17
C ALA A 8 -6.46 10.28 -12.75
N PRO A 9 -5.84 9.70 -11.70
CA PRO A 9 -6.09 10.14 -10.34
C PRO A 9 -5.73 11.62 -10.17
N PRO A 10 -6.51 12.42 -9.40
CA PRO A 10 -6.16 13.80 -9.14
C PRO A 10 -4.81 13.93 -8.40
N ALA A 11 -3.78 14.47 -9.08
CA ALA A 11 -2.43 14.55 -8.51
C ALA A 11 -2.34 15.54 -7.33
N ASP A 12 -3.01 16.69 -7.47
CA ASP A 12 -2.98 17.79 -6.49
C ASP A 12 -4.31 17.98 -5.77
N ALA A 13 -5.00 16.87 -5.46
CA ALA A 13 -6.29 16.93 -4.79
C ALA A 13 -6.17 17.57 -3.40
N PRO A 14 -7.01 18.55 -3.06
CA PRO A 14 -7.04 19.09 -1.71
C PRO A 14 -7.50 18.03 -0.71
N ALA A 15 -7.02 18.14 0.52
CA ALA A 15 -7.44 17.26 1.61
C ALA A 15 -8.93 17.45 1.93
N LEU A 16 -9.64 16.38 2.19
CA LEU A 16 -11.00 16.38 2.70
C LEU A 16 -10.97 16.19 4.22
N PRO A 17 -11.29 17.19 5.02
CA PRO A 17 -11.38 17.04 6.47
C PRO A 17 -12.40 15.99 6.88
N LEU A 18 -12.09 15.24 7.92
CA LEU A 18 -12.89 14.10 8.37
C LEU A 18 -14.32 14.49 8.79
N ASN A 19 -14.49 15.69 9.32
CA ASN A 19 -15.80 16.23 9.73
C ASN A 19 -16.70 16.62 8.54
N GLU A 20 -16.15 16.74 7.34
CA GLU A 20 -16.94 17.00 6.13
C GLU A 20 -17.35 15.70 5.42
N LEU A 21 -16.74 14.58 5.79
CA LEU A 21 -17.03 13.28 5.21
C LEU A 21 -18.36 12.74 5.75
N LYS A 22 -19.31 12.51 4.84
CA LYS A 22 -20.67 12.07 5.20
C LYS A 22 -20.89 10.61 4.84
N PRO A 23 -21.61 9.84 5.69
CA PRO A 23 -22.11 8.52 5.31
C PRO A 23 -22.95 8.59 4.04
N GLY A 24 -22.83 7.59 3.18
CA GLY A 24 -23.49 7.53 1.88
C GLY A 24 -22.78 8.28 0.75
N ALA A 25 -21.72 9.05 1.05
CA ALA A 25 -20.93 9.71 0.02
C ALA A 25 -20.26 8.68 -0.90
N LYS A 26 -20.32 8.92 -2.22
CA LYS A 26 -19.62 8.09 -3.21
C LYS A 26 -18.17 8.51 -3.29
N GLY A 27 -17.27 7.52 -3.30
CA GLY A 27 -15.85 7.72 -3.44
C GLY A 27 -15.24 6.88 -4.55
N GLN A 28 -14.08 7.28 -5.01
CA GLN A 28 -13.25 6.54 -5.94
C GLN A 28 -11.90 6.24 -5.29
N VAL A 29 -11.49 4.98 -5.38
CA VAL A 29 -10.18 4.53 -4.88
C VAL A 29 -9.35 4.12 -6.09
N TRP A 30 -8.11 4.59 -6.16
CA TRP A 30 -7.23 4.34 -7.29
C TRP A 30 -6.15 3.34 -6.93
N THR A 31 -5.95 2.34 -7.78
CA THR A 31 -4.92 1.30 -7.60
C THR A 31 -4.56 0.67 -8.94
N VAL A 32 -3.42 0.00 -9.00
CA VAL A 32 -3.06 -0.82 -10.15
C VAL A 32 -3.60 -2.22 -9.96
N PHE A 33 -4.46 -2.68 -10.86
CA PHE A 33 -4.94 -4.08 -10.89
C PHE A 33 -4.00 -4.97 -11.70
N ARG A 34 -3.45 -4.44 -12.80
CA ARG A 34 -2.50 -5.12 -13.66
C ARG A 34 -1.64 -4.12 -14.44
N GLY A 35 -0.37 -4.45 -14.66
CA GLY A 35 0.61 -3.57 -15.32
C GLY A 35 1.08 -2.47 -14.39
N THR A 36 1.13 -1.24 -14.88
CA THR A 36 1.65 -0.07 -14.16
C THR A 36 0.64 1.06 -14.01
N GLU A 37 -0.46 1.01 -14.77
CA GLU A 37 -1.44 2.09 -14.84
C GLU A 37 -2.48 1.97 -13.72
N PRO A 38 -2.71 3.05 -12.92
CA PRO A 38 -3.77 3.08 -11.94
C PRO A 38 -5.16 3.06 -12.59
N GLU A 39 -6.07 2.34 -11.96
CA GLU A 39 -7.49 2.29 -12.33
C GLU A 39 -8.36 2.58 -11.12
N PRO A 40 -9.49 3.28 -11.29
CA PRO A 40 -10.41 3.53 -10.20
C PRO A 40 -11.31 2.32 -9.93
N PHE A 41 -11.75 2.21 -8.68
CA PHE A 41 -12.91 1.43 -8.28
C PHE A 41 -13.78 2.23 -7.32
N GLU A 42 -15.07 1.96 -7.33
CA GLU A 42 -16.04 2.72 -6.56
C GLU A 42 -16.26 2.15 -5.17
N VAL A 43 -16.52 3.06 -4.24
CA VAL A 43 -16.87 2.77 -2.85
C VAL A 43 -17.96 3.71 -2.37
N ILE A 44 -18.67 3.30 -1.31
CA ILE A 44 -19.61 4.16 -0.57
C ILE A 44 -19.10 4.30 0.85
N VAL A 45 -18.98 5.52 1.33
CA VAL A 45 -18.60 5.81 2.72
C VAL A 45 -19.69 5.30 3.64
N THR A 46 -19.39 4.32 4.47
CA THR A 46 -20.29 3.79 5.51
C THR A 46 -20.30 4.71 6.72
N GLY A 47 -19.12 5.23 7.09
CA GLY A 47 -18.96 6.16 8.20
C GLY A 47 -17.53 6.25 8.70
N VAL A 48 -17.39 6.90 9.86
CA VAL A 48 -16.10 7.09 10.53
C VAL A 48 -16.18 6.50 11.93
N LEU A 49 -15.29 5.54 12.21
CA LEU A 49 -15.08 5.00 13.55
C LEU A 49 -14.11 5.91 14.29
N GLN A 50 -14.64 6.68 15.23
CA GLN A 50 -13.85 7.62 16.02
C GLN A 50 -12.95 6.87 17.01
N ASN A 51 -11.68 7.29 17.11
CA ASN A 51 -10.68 6.71 18.02
C ASN A 51 -10.46 5.19 17.85
N ALA A 52 -10.82 4.61 16.71
CA ALA A 52 -10.70 3.18 16.46
C ALA A 52 -9.23 2.69 16.51
N LEU A 53 -8.30 3.53 16.09
CA LEU A 53 -6.87 3.20 16.01
C LEU A 53 -6.06 3.75 17.19
N GLY A 54 -6.74 4.33 18.17
CA GLY A 54 -6.15 4.95 19.35
C GLY A 54 -6.72 6.35 19.59
N PRO A 55 -6.33 7.02 20.68
CA PRO A 55 -6.81 8.36 21.00
C PRO A 55 -6.53 9.35 19.85
N GLY A 56 -7.57 9.99 19.34
CA GLY A 56 -7.49 10.91 18.20
C GLY A 56 -7.23 10.26 16.84
N LYS A 57 -7.17 8.92 16.75
CA LYS A 57 -6.93 8.18 15.53
C LYS A 57 -8.19 7.44 15.09
N SER A 58 -8.81 7.93 14.04
CA SER A 58 -10.07 7.41 13.51
C SER A 58 -9.86 6.54 12.27
N LEU A 59 -10.87 5.76 11.91
CA LEU A 59 -10.87 4.91 10.73
C LEU A 59 -12.10 5.24 9.88
N ILE A 60 -11.88 5.58 8.61
CA ILE A 60 -12.95 5.69 7.63
C ILE A 60 -13.31 4.29 7.17
N VAL A 61 -14.59 3.93 7.22
CA VAL A 61 -15.10 2.64 6.73
C VAL A 61 -15.90 2.88 5.46
N CYS A 62 -15.58 2.13 4.40
CA CYS A 62 -16.31 2.20 3.14
C CYS A 62 -16.75 0.79 2.71
N GLU A 63 -17.95 0.70 2.15
CA GLU A 63 -18.40 -0.45 1.39
C GLU A 63 -17.71 -0.45 0.02
N LEU A 64 -17.19 -1.60 -0.38
CA LEU A 64 -16.57 -1.82 -1.70
C LEU A 64 -17.69 -2.19 -2.68
N THR A 65 -18.10 -1.27 -3.54
CA THR A 65 -19.27 -1.48 -4.46
C THR A 65 -18.89 -2.01 -5.83
N ASP A 66 -17.63 -1.85 -6.25
CA ASP A 66 -17.15 -2.40 -7.53
C ASP A 66 -17.08 -3.93 -7.45
N PRO A 67 -17.70 -4.66 -8.41
CA PRO A 67 -17.74 -6.12 -8.39
C PRO A 67 -16.37 -6.81 -8.29
N ARG A 68 -15.31 -6.20 -8.85
CA ARG A 68 -13.95 -6.73 -8.78
C ARG A 68 -13.49 -6.85 -7.35
N VAL A 69 -13.64 -5.77 -6.57
CA VAL A 69 -13.18 -5.73 -5.18
C VAL A 69 -14.18 -6.35 -4.21
N GLN A 70 -15.48 -6.40 -4.55
CA GLN A 70 -16.47 -7.16 -3.78
C GLN A 70 -16.11 -8.66 -3.72
N SER A 71 -15.60 -9.23 -4.80
CA SER A 71 -15.20 -10.63 -4.82
C SER A 71 -13.91 -10.91 -4.05
N MET A 72 -12.97 -9.94 -4.02
CA MET A 72 -11.62 -10.11 -3.48
C MET A 72 -11.46 -9.52 -2.06
N GLY A 73 -12.28 -8.55 -1.69
CA GLY A 73 -12.06 -7.72 -0.51
C GLY A 73 -10.89 -6.76 -0.67
N ALA A 74 -10.42 -6.23 0.44
CA ALA A 74 -9.20 -5.43 0.48
C ALA A 74 -7.97 -6.33 0.22
N VAL A 75 -7.18 -6.00 -0.77
CA VAL A 75 -6.08 -6.82 -1.30
C VAL A 75 -4.75 -6.36 -0.72
N ALA A 76 -3.93 -7.29 -0.24
CA ALA A 76 -2.55 -6.99 0.14
C ALA A 76 -1.76 -6.46 -1.07
N GLY A 77 -1.09 -5.31 -0.91
CA GLY A 77 -0.50 -4.53 -1.99
C GLY A 77 -1.38 -3.39 -2.53
N MET A 78 -2.68 -3.34 -2.17
CA MET A 78 -3.50 -2.15 -2.37
C MET A 78 -3.36 -1.14 -1.23
N SER A 79 -2.65 -1.48 -0.17
CA SER A 79 -2.40 -0.57 0.96
C SER A 79 -1.76 0.73 0.48
N GLY A 80 -2.33 1.87 0.86
CA GLY A 80 -1.97 3.19 0.36
C GLY A 80 -2.83 3.71 -0.81
N SER A 81 -3.71 2.89 -1.41
CA SER A 81 -4.61 3.34 -2.50
C SER A 81 -5.42 4.55 -2.06
N PRO A 82 -5.30 5.73 -2.73
CA PRO A 82 -5.95 6.96 -2.33
C PRO A 82 -7.46 6.89 -2.55
N LEU A 83 -8.21 7.35 -1.55
CA LEU A 83 -9.66 7.52 -1.58
C LEU A 83 -9.98 8.98 -1.88
N TYR A 84 -10.67 9.21 -2.98
CA TYR A 84 -11.19 10.53 -3.34
C TYR A 84 -12.72 10.57 -3.19
N VAL A 85 -13.21 11.62 -2.54
CA VAL A 85 -14.63 11.95 -2.43
C VAL A 85 -14.82 13.37 -2.94
N GLU A 86 -15.70 13.55 -3.91
CA GLU A 86 -15.92 14.86 -4.56
C GLU A 86 -14.62 15.49 -5.09
N GLY A 87 -13.69 14.68 -5.61
CA GLY A 87 -12.39 15.12 -6.14
C GLY A 87 -11.36 15.51 -5.08
N ARG A 88 -11.66 15.35 -3.79
CA ARG A 88 -10.78 15.66 -2.66
C ARG A 88 -10.26 14.39 -2.02
N LEU A 89 -9.00 14.40 -1.58
CA LEU A 89 -8.37 13.24 -0.92
C LEU A 89 -8.91 13.10 0.51
N ALA A 90 -9.65 12.02 0.77
CA ALA A 90 -10.20 11.72 2.10
C ALA A 90 -9.24 10.86 2.95
N GLY A 91 -8.50 9.95 2.31
CA GLY A 91 -7.60 9.05 3.02
C GLY A 91 -6.97 8.01 2.11
N ALA A 92 -6.38 6.97 2.70
CA ALA A 92 -5.74 5.87 1.98
C ALA A 92 -6.17 4.51 2.53
N LEU A 93 -6.39 3.55 1.65
CA LEU A 93 -6.73 2.17 1.99
C LEU A 93 -5.65 1.55 2.87
N SER A 94 -6.01 1.02 4.03
CA SER A 94 -5.04 0.56 5.02
C SER A 94 -5.48 -0.62 5.86
N TYR A 95 -6.78 -0.91 5.91
CA TYR A 95 -7.32 -1.97 6.76
C TYR A 95 -8.30 -2.86 6.02
N GLN A 96 -8.21 -4.15 6.28
CA GLN A 96 -9.24 -5.12 5.98
C GLN A 96 -10.24 -5.12 7.14
N ILE A 97 -11.54 -5.09 6.81
CA ILE A 97 -12.62 -5.26 7.77
C ILE A 97 -13.08 -6.70 7.64
N GLN A 98 -13.11 -7.44 8.73
CA GLN A 98 -13.52 -8.84 8.79
C GLN A 98 -13.02 -9.75 7.63
N ARG A 99 -13.24 -11.04 7.66
CA ARG A 99 -12.73 -11.94 6.62
C ARG A 99 -13.84 -12.63 5.81
N PHE A 100 -15.00 -12.81 6.34
CA PHE A 100 -16.08 -13.59 5.71
C PHE A 100 -17.37 -12.77 5.60
N GLU A 101 -17.23 -11.49 5.24
CA GLU A 101 -18.38 -10.63 5.01
C GLU A 101 -19.10 -11.02 3.72
N THR A 102 -20.42 -10.95 3.75
CA THR A 102 -21.26 -11.07 2.53
C THR A 102 -21.21 -9.82 1.69
N VAL A 103 -21.04 -8.65 2.33
CA VAL A 103 -20.77 -7.37 1.70
C VAL A 103 -19.42 -6.87 2.19
N ARG A 104 -18.48 -6.72 1.29
CA ARG A 104 -17.10 -6.36 1.64
C ARG A 104 -16.96 -4.90 2.00
N HIS A 105 -16.26 -4.66 3.09
CA HIS A 105 -15.87 -3.33 3.53
C HIS A 105 -14.35 -3.21 3.60
N ALA A 106 -13.87 -1.98 3.59
CA ALA A 106 -12.46 -1.66 3.80
C ALA A 106 -12.32 -0.45 4.71
N GLY A 107 -11.20 -0.40 5.43
CA GLY A 107 -10.84 0.69 6.30
C GLY A 107 -9.77 1.58 5.65
N PHE A 108 -9.94 2.89 5.81
CA PHE A 108 -9.04 3.90 5.26
C PHE A 108 -8.51 4.79 6.38
N THR A 109 -7.21 5.01 6.34
CA THR A 109 -6.56 6.01 7.20
C THR A 109 -6.91 7.40 6.70
N PRO A 110 -7.41 8.30 7.55
CA PRO A 110 -7.73 9.68 7.17
C PRO A 110 -6.52 10.44 6.64
N VAL A 111 -6.75 11.35 5.69
CA VAL A 111 -5.67 12.16 5.10
C VAL A 111 -4.91 12.99 6.14
N ALA A 112 -5.57 13.50 7.18
CA ALA A 112 -4.93 14.24 8.26
C ALA A 112 -3.87 13.41 9.00
N ASP A 113 -4.10 12.10 9.18
CA ASP A 113 -3.12 11.20 9.79
C ASP A 113 -1.93 10.95 8.87
N LEU A 114 -2.15 10.89 7.55
CA LEU A 114 -1.08 10.80 6.56
C LEU A 114 -0.22 12.07 6.53
N GLU A 115 -0.84 13.24 6.69
CA GLU A 115 -0.15 14.54 6.75
C GLU A 115 0.64 14.73 8.04
N GLU A 116 0.15 14.20 9.16
CA GLU A 116 0.87 14.25 10.44
C GLU A 116 2.24 13.57 10.35
N VAL A 117 2.35 12.49 9.59
CA VAL A 117 3.63 11.79 9.38
C VAL A 117 4.61 12.69 8.63
N LYS A 118 4.16 13.47 7.64
CA LYS A 118 4.97 14.46 6.94
C LYS A 118 5.57 15.51 7.87
N ALA A 119 4.79 15.95 8.86
CA ALA A 119 5.22 17.01 9.78
C ALA A 119 6.25 16.54 10.81
N LYS A 120 6.31 15.23 11.07
CA LYS A 120 7.20 14.64 12.09
C LYS A 120 8.56 14.20 11.55
N THR A 121 8.96 14.70 10.38
CA THR A 121 10.25 14.40 9.75
C THR A 121 11.39 15.07 10.50
N GLY A 122 12.10 14.31 11.33
CA GLY A 122 13.32 14.71 12.00
C GLY A 122 13.96 13.50 12.69
N PRO A 123 15.29 13.52 12.96
CA PRO A 123 15.95 12.45 13.69
C PRO A 123 15.36 12.38 15.10
N GLY A 124 14.43 11.51 15.29
CA GLY A 124 13.75 11.31 16.56
C GLY A 124 13.79 9.86 16.95
N LEU A 125 14.20 9.63 18.18
CA LEU A 125 14.39 8.34 18.83
C LEU A 125 13.32 7.31 18.40
N ALA A 126 13.80 6.24 17.78
CA ALA A 126 13.02 5.06 17.50
C ALA A 126 12.52 4.47 18.83
N SER A 127 11.26 4.70 19.14
CA SER A 127 10.57 3.91 20.15
C SER A 127 9.80 2.82 19.42
N ALA A 128 10.51 1.77 19.07
CA ALA A 128 9.94 0.58 18.47
C ALA A 128 9.26 -0.26 19.55
N ASN A 129 8.19 0.24 20.11
CA ASN A 129 7.20 -0.63 20.69
C ASN A 129 6.17 -0.95 19.59
N LEU A 130 6.52 -1.94 18.75
CA LEU A 130 5.49 -2.70 18.06
C LEU A 130 4.53 -3.20 19.15
N PRO A 131 3.25 -2.86 19.13
CA PRO A 131 2.33 -3.57 19.99
C PRO A 131 2.48 -5.04 19.63
N ALA A 132 2.93 -5.84 20.61
CA ALA A 132 2.89 -7.29 20.49
C ALA A 132 1.48 -7.67 20.01
N PRO A 133 1.33 -8.76 19.22
CA PRO A 133 0.01 -9.25 18.86
C PRO A 133 -0.75 -9.41 20.18
N THR A 134 -1.68 -8.52 20.42
CA THR A 134 -2.50 -8.58 21.61
C THR A 134 -3.33 -9.85 21.49
N ASN A 135 -3.11 -10.81 22.37
CA ASN A 135 -4.04 -11.93 22.59
C ASN A 135 -5.38 -11.38 23.16
N GLY A 136 -5.80 -10.24 22.68
CA GLY A 136 -6.95 -9.48 23.10
C GLY A 136 -8.11 -9.60 22.13
N LEU A 137 -9.15 -8.82 22.38
CA LEU A 137 -10.35 -8.72 21.54
C LEU A 137 -9.98 -8.52 20.07
N ASN A 138 -10.57 -9.30 19.17
CA ASN A 138 -10.48 -9.05 17.74
C ASN A 138 -11.26 -7.75 17.43
N PRO A 139 -10.60 -6.64 17.05
CA PRO A 139 -11.30 -5.37 16.84
C PRO A 139 -12.20 -5.38 15.58
N GLY A 140 -12.28 -6.50 14.84
CA GLY A 140 -13.05 -6.58 13.59
C GLY A 140 -12.38 -5.92 12.40
N TYR A 141 -11.19 -5.34 12.56
CA TYR A 141 -10.37 -4.80 11.46
C TYR A 141 -8.90 -5.20 11.66
N GLN A 142 -8.17 -5.35 10.55
CA GLN A 142 -6.75 -5.71 10.57
C GLN A 142 -5.99 -4.84 9.55
N PRO A 143 -4.78 -4.35 9.89
CA PRO A 143 -3.94 -3.67 8.92
C PRO A 143 -3.72 -4.57 7.70
N LEU A 144 -3.78 -3.99 6.51
CA LEU A 144 -3.34 -4.64 5.28
C LEU A 144 -1.81 -4.73 5.30
N ARG A 145 -1.28 -5.69 6.05
CA ARG A 145 0.17 -5.87 6.16
C ARG A 145 0.79 -6.00 4.78
N PRO A 146 1.93 -5.34 4.52
CA PRO A 146 2.62 -5.53 3.27
C PRO A 146 3.05 -7.00 3.18
N VAL A 147 2.69 -7.64 2.07
CA VAL A 147 3.22 -8.96 1.73
C VAL A 147 4.57 -8.74 1.06
N PHE A 148 5.61 -9.31 1.67
CA PHE A 148 6.93 -9.30 1.08
C PHE A 148 7.04 -10.43 0.08
N SER A 149 7.34 -10.07 -1.16
CA SER A 149 7.60 -11.02 -2.24
C SER A 149 9.07 -11.41 -2.22
N LEU A 150 9.33 -12.72 -2.16
CA LEU A 150 10.66 -13.28 -2.21
C LEU A 150 10.88 -13.92 -3.59
N GLY A 151 11.91 -13.47 -4.30
CA GLY A 151 12.32 -13.98 -5.60
C GLY A 151 13.78 -14.45 -5.61
N GLY A 152 14.17 -15.25 -6.61
CA GLY A 152 15.55 -15.69 -6.81
C GLY A 152 15.98 -16.89 -5.96
N LEU A 153 15.10 -17.47 -5.16
CA LEU A 153 15.39 -18.65 -4.35
C LEU A 153 14.59 -19.89 -4.84
N SER A 154 15.17 -21.06 -4.69
CA SER A 154 14.41 -22.29 -4.85
C SER A 154 13.35 -22.41 -3.73
N PRO A 155 12.22 -23.10 -3.98
CA PRO A 155 11.18 -23.29 -2.96
C PRO A 155 11.73 -23.85 -1.64
N ALA A 156 12.63 -24.83 -1.71
CA ALA A 156 13.23 -25.45 -0.52
C ALA A 156 14.04 -24.45 0.34
N VAL A 157 14.75 -23.52 -0.30
CA VAL A 157 15.50 -22.47 0.41
C VAL A 157 14.54 -21.41 0.96
N ALA A 158 13.50 -21.05 0.20
CA ALA A 158 12.48 -20.12 0.67
C ALA A 158 11.76 -20.66 1.92
N ASP A 159 11.40 -21.94 1.94
CA ASP A 159 10.78 -22.62 3.08
C ASP A 159 11.70 -22.66 4.30
N LEU A 160 12.99 -22.82 4.11
CA LEU A 160 13.99 -22.78 5.18
C LEU A 160 14.09 -21.38 5.82
N LEU A 161 13.98 -20.33 5.01
CA LEU A 161 14.06 -18.95 5.48
C LEU A 161 12.76 -18.41 6.07
N ALA A 162 11.61 -18.93 5.63
CA ALA A 162 10.29 -18.41 6.00
C ALA A 162 10.07 -18.30 7.53
N PRO A 163 10.45 -19.25 8.39
CA PRO A 163 10.33 -19.12 9.86
C PRO A 163 11.11 -17.96 10.43
N HIS A 164 12.33 -17.73 9.91
CA HIS A 164 13.22 -16.65 10.36
C HIS A 164 12.65 -15.29 9.97
N LEU A 165 12.12 -15.16 8.74
CA LEU A 165 11.50 -13.94 8.26
C LEU A 165 10.22 -13.61 9.04
N ARG A 166 9.40 -14.61 9.35
CA ARG A 166 8.21 -14.45 10.22
C ARG A 166 8.59 -14.00 11.63
N ALA A 167 9.68 -14.52 12.18
CA ALA A 167 10.16 -14.10 13.50
C ALA A 167 10.56 -12.61 13.52
N LEU A 168 10.94 -12.04 12.37
CA LEU A 168 11.18 -10.60 12.17
C LEU A 168 9.89 -9.81 11.86
N GLY A 169 8.72 -10.44 11.91
CA GLY A 169 7.44 -9.81 11.61
C GLY A 169 7.17 -9.63 10.11
N LEU A 170 7.96 -10.25 9.24
CA LEU A 170 7.79 -10.20 7.79
C LEU A 170 6.86 -11.34 7.34
N ASP A 171 5.71 -10.99 6.78
CA ASP A 171 4.85 -11.94 6.08
C ASP A 171 5.34 -12.08 4.65
N VAL A 172 5.90 -13.25 4.32
CA VAL A 172 6.64 -13.46 3.07
C VAL A 172 5.96 -14.51 2.21
N THR A 173 5.83 -14.23 0.92
CA THR A 173 5.43 -15.18 -0.11
C THR A 173 6.57 -15.41 -1.12
N ALA A 174 6.73 -16.64 -1.55
CA ALA A 174 7.71 -16.99 -2.59
C ALA A 174 7.23 -16.66 -4.02
N LEU A 175 6.18 -15.84 -4.16
CA LEU A 175 5.63 -15.38 -5.43
C LEU A 175 6.20 -14.00 -5.80
N GLY A 176 7.50 -13.86 -5.78
CA GLY A 176 8.20 -12.62 -6.15
C GLY A 176 9.04 -12.79 -7.39
N GLY A 177 9.06 -11.78 -8.23
CA GLY A 177 9.95 -11.66 -9.37
C GLY A 177 10.67 -10.31 -9.35
N SER A 178 11.79 -10.24 -10.08
CA SER A 178 12.46 -9.01 -10.40
C SER A 178 12.45 -8.77 -11.90
N THR A 179 12.38 -7.52 -12.31
CA THR A 179 12.55 -7.12 -13.72
C THR A 179 14.02 -7.11 -14.11
N GLN A 180 14.92 -7.67 -13.30
CA GLN A 180 16.33 -7.73 -13.62
C GLN A 180 16.54 -8.67 -14.79
N ALA A 181 16.71 -8.16 -15.97
CA ALA A 181 17.08 -8.84 -17.17
C ALA A 181 18.50 -9.40 -17.05
N GLY A 182 18.59 -10.65 -16.66
CA GLY A 182 19.64 -11.53 -17.11
C GLY A 182 19.20 -12.09 -18.46
N GLY A 183 19.62 -11.46 -19.56
CA GLY A 183 19.58 -12.04 -20.88
C GLY A 183 18.25 -12.04 -21.63
N GLY A 184 18.11 -11.20 -22.61
CA GLY A 184 17.32 -11.43 -23.83
C GLY A 184 15.85 -11.06 -23.77
N GLY A 185 15.55 -9.86 -24.19
CA GLY A 185 14.35 -9.59 -24.98
C GLY A 185 13.07 -9.34 -24.24
N SER A 186 12.92 -8.19 -23.75
CA SER A 186 11.80 -7.29 -24.02
C SER A 186 12.18 -5.90 -23.45
N ASN A 187 11.86 -4.87 -24.20
CA ASN A 187 12.10 -3.47 -23.87
C ASN A 187 11.32 -3.04 -22.61
N ALA A 188 11.65 -3.62 -21.47
CA ALA A 188 11.30 -3.07 -20.16
C ALA A 188 12.30 -1.96 -19.72
N GLY A 189 13.03 -1.39 -20.69
CA GLY A 189 13.60 -0.05 -20.66
C GLY A 189 12.54 1.01 -20.97
N GLY A 190 11.28 0.71 -20.63
CA GLY A 190 10.23 1.71 -20.57
C GLY A 190 10.61 2.70 -19.51
N ALA A 191 10.60 4.00 -19.86
CA ALA A 191 10.79 5.13 -19.00
C ALA A 191 10.29 4.79 -17.60
N ALA A 192 11.14 5.01 -16.58
CA ALA A 192 10.79 4.82 -15.17
C ALA A 192 9.35 5.26 -14.97
N SER A 193 8.49 4.33 -14.65
CA SER A 193 7.06 4.62 -14.51
C SER A 193 6.95 5.74 -13.51
N LYS A 194 6.62 6.94 -13.99
CA LYS A 194 6.58 8.12 -13.16
C LYS A 194 5.61 7.82 -12.03
N LEU A 195 6.08 7.82 -10.81
CA LEU A 195 5.23 7.57 -9.67
C LEU A 195 4.03 8.54 -9.71
N ALA A 196 2.86 8.00 -9.49
CA ALA A 196 1.60 8.77 -9.46
C ALA A 196 0.72 8.24 -8.32
N PRO A 197 -0.19 9.04 -7.77
CA PRO A 197 -1.18 8.54 -6.83
C PRO A 197 -1.94 7.33 -7.42
N GLY A 198 -2.14 6.28 -6.63
CA GLY A 198 -2.70 5.01 -7.10
C GLY A 198 -1.70 4.08 -7.78
N GLY A 199 -0.50 4.55 -8.13
CA GLY A 199 0.57 3.74 -8.71
C GLY A 199 1.14 2.71 -7.75
N ALA A 200 1.61 1.58 -8.28
CA ALA A 200 2.25 0.56 -7.49
C ALA A 200 3.71 0.94 -7.16
N VAL A 201 4.10 0.70 -5.92
CA VAL A 201 5.45 0.96 -5.41
C VAL A 201 5.89 -0.21 -4.53
N ALA A 202 7.17 -0.54 -4.53
CA ALA A 202 7.72 -1.49 -3.59
C ALA A 202 8.87 -0.87 -2.79
N VAL A 203 9.05 -1.38 -1.58
CA VAL A 203 10.22 -1.11 -0.75
C VAL A 203 11.03 -2.38 -0.66
N ALA A 204 12.30 -2.32 -1.09
CA ALA A 204 13.17 -3.46 -1.14
C ALA A 204 14.04 -3.56 0.12
N LEU A 205 14.05 -4.76 0.72
CA LEU A 205 14.99 -5.15 1.77
C LEU A 205 16.21 -5.84 1.18
N SER A 206 16.05 -6.46 0.01
CA SER A 206 17.13 -7.06 -0.79
C SER A 206 16.81 -6.88 -2.27
N THR A 207 17.85 -6.62 -3.05
CA THR A 207 17.79 -6.51 -4.52
C THR A 207 18.94 -7.29 -5.13
N GLY A 208 18.82 -7.67 -6.41
CA GLY A 208 19.83 -8.46 -7.13
C GLY A 208 19.32 -9.86 -7.42
N ASP A 209 20.19 -10.87 -7.27
CA ASP A 209 19.84 -12.29 -7.53
C ASP A 209 18.74 -12.79 -6.58
N ILE A 210 18.74 -12.26 -5.36
CA ILE A 210 17.69 -12.51 -4.36
C ILE A 210 16.97 -11.17 -4.14
N THR A 211 15.68 -11.16 -4.41
CA THR A 211 14.83 -9.98 -4.19
C THR A 211 13.87 -10.24 -3.05
N LEU A 212 13.83 -9.32 -2.08
CA LEU A 212 12.84 -9.30 -1.01
C LEU A 212 12.26 -7.90 -0.95
N ALA A 213 11.01 -7.74 -1.36
CA ALA A 213 10.37 -6.44 -1.47
C ALA A 213 8.90 -6.47 -1.04
N GLY A 214 8.49 -5.45 -0.31
CA GLY A 214 7.11 -5.23 0.09
C GLY A 214 6.39 -4.30 -0.87
N THR A 215 5.30 -4.78 -1.48
CA THR A 215 4.51 -3.99 -2.44
C THR A 215 3.39 -3.23 -1.76
N GLY A 216 3.18 -2.00 -2.17
CA GLY A 216 2.10 -1.11 -1.76
C GLY A 216 1.65 -0.18 -2.89
N THR A 217 0.93 0.85 -2.53
CA THR A 217 0.37 1.83 -3.46
C THR A 217 0.69 3.24 -2.99
N VAL A 218 0.97 4.14 -3.92
CA VAL A 218 1.21 5.57 -3.67
C VAL A 218 -0.10 6.25 -3.33
N SER A 219 -0.16 6.92 -2.19
CA SER A 219 -1.32 7.69 -1.75
C SER A 219 -1.30 9.12 -2.28
N ARG A 220 -0.13 9.77 -2.19
CA ARG A 220 0.08 11.16 -2.55
C ARG A 220 1.54 11.44 -2.85
N ILE A 221 1.79 12.42 -3.71
CA ILE A 221 3.12 12.95 -4.01
C ILE A 221 3.10 14.46 -3.74
N ASP A 222 4.06 14.94 -2.94
CA ASP A 222 4.21 16.34 -2.60
C ASP A 222 5.67 16.75 -2.86
N GLY A 223 5.93 17.30 -4.04
CA GLY A 223 7.28 17.61 -4.48
C GLY A 223 8.14 16.34 -4.57
N ASP A 224 9.16 16.27 -3.73
CA ASP A 224 10.10 15.13 -3.60
C ASP A 224 9.64 14.06 -2.59
N ARG A 225 8.46 14.19 -2.00
CA ARG A 225 7.94 13.28 -0.99
C ARG A 225 6.82 12.42 -1.51
N VAL A 226 6.91 11.12 -1.26
CA VAL A 226 5.90 10.13 -1.60
C VAL A 226 5.30 9.57 -0.31
N THR A 227 4.00 9.69 -0.14
CA THR A 227 3.25 8.99 0.89
C THR A 227 2.66 7.72 0.31
N ALA A 228 2.88 6.58 0.94
CA ALA A 228 2.43 5.27 0.46
C ALA A 228 2.04 4.36 1.63
N PHE A 229 1.46 3.19 1.33
CA PHE A 229 1.05 2.12 2.25
C PHE A 229 -0.08 2.45 3.22
N GLY A 230 -0.27 3.69 3.67
CA GLY A 230 -1.37 4.11 4.53
C GLY A 230 -1.41 3.51 5.94
N HIS A 231 -0.46 2.66 6.31
CA HIS A 231 -0.31 2.04 7.63
C HIS A 231 1.18 1.82 7.95
N PRO A 232 1.56 1.55 9.22
CA PRO A 232 2.94 1.22 9.59
C PRO A 232 3.44 0.01 8.80
N MET A 233 4.66 0.09 8.28
CA MET A 233 5.24 -0.98 7.47
C MET A 233 6.07 -1.95 8.31
N LEU A 234 7.20 -1.50 8.83
CA LEU A 234 8.14 -2.31 9.60
C LEU A 234 8.17 -1.94 11.08
N GLY A 235 7.64 -0.76 11.45
CA GLY A 235 7.67 -0.27 12.82
C GLY A 235 9.07 0.05 13.37
N LEU A 236 10.07 0.16 12.50
CA LEU A 236 11.47 0.35 12.88
C LEU A 236 11.88 1.83 13.07
N GLY A 237 10.94 2.76 12.90
CA GLY A 237 11.27 4.19 12.84
C GLY A 237 11.76 4.58 11.46
N ASP A 238 12.65 5.58 11.40
CA ASP A 238 13.22 6.06 10.15
C ASP A 238 14.24 5.03 9.62
N VAL A 239 14.09 4.63 8.37
CA VAL A 239 14.99 3.67 7.71
C VAL A 239 15.34 4.18 6.32
N ALA A 240 16.55 3.86 5.86
CA ALA A 240 16.97 4.11 4.48
C ALA A 240 16.86 2.80 3.69
N LEU A 241 15.82 2.68 2.87
CA LEU A 241 15.57 1.50 2.04
C LEU A 241 15.28 1.93 0.60
N PRO A 242 15.71 1.15 -0.41
CA PRO A 242 15.40 1.43 -1.80
C PRO A 242 13.89 1.37 -2.07
N MET A 243 13.38 2.39 -2.76
CA MET A 243 12.04 2.39 -3.31
C MET A 243 12.12 2.02 -4.80
N CYS A 244 11.28 1.11 -5.23
CA CYS A 244 11.31 0.55 -6.58
C CYS A 244 9.97 0.77 -7.28
N ALA A 245 10.02 1.12 -8.55
CA ALA A 245 8.85 1.01 -9.42
C ALA A 245 8.43 -0.46 -9.51
N THR A 246 7.13 -0.71 -9.61
CA THR A 246 6.58 -2.06 -9.50
C THR A 246 5.52 -2.29 -10.56
N GLU A 247 5.63 -3.42 -11.26
CA GLU A 247 4.64 -3.88 -12.20
C GLU A 247 3.78 -4.98 -11.55
N ILE A 248 2.47 -4.80 -11.57
CA ILE A 248 1.53 -5.79 -11.06
C ILE A 248 1.21 -6.80 -12.15
N LEU A 249 1.60 -8.05 -11.96
CA LEU A 249 1.30 -9.13 -12.91
C LEU A 249 -0.16 -9.55 -12.83
N THR A 250 -0.64 -9.76 -11.62
CA THR A 250 -2.01 -10.17 -11.34
C THR A 250 -2.36 -9.97 -9.86
N ILE A 251 -3.64 -10.13 -9.56
CA ILE A 251 -4.13 -10.28 -8.19
C ILE A 251 -4.58 -11.71 -8.02
N LEU A 252 -4.14 -12.37 -6.96
CA LEU A 252 -4.61 -13.69 -6.55
C LEU A 252 -5.76 -13.51 -5.54
N PRO A 253 -7.01 -13.75 -5.95
CA PRO A 253 -8.14 -13.66 -5.05
C PRO A 253 -8.13 -14.81 -4.05
N SER A 254 -8.46 -14.53 -2.80
CA SER A 254 -8.54 -15.51 -1.72
C SER A 254 -9.60 -15.12 -0.72
N GLN A 255 -10.28 -16.11 -0.13
CA GLN A 255 -11.21 -15.89 0.98
C GLN A 255 -10.50 -15.40 2.26
N MET A 256 -9.24 -15.76 2.42
CA MET A 256 -8.44 -15.37 3.60
C MET A 256 -7.79 -14.02 3.41
N GLN A 257 -7.03 -13.85 2.35
CA GLN A 257 -6.32 -12.63 2.00
C GLN A 257 -5.93 -12.67 0.53
N SER A 258 -6.54 -11.80 -0.24
CA SER A 258 -6.12 -11.58 -1.63
C SER A 258 -4.80 -10.82 -1.66
N LEU A 259 -3.95 -11.10 -2.65
CA LEU A 259 -2.65 -10.45 -2.75
C LEU A 259 -2.30 -10.07 -4.20
N LYS A 260 -1.57 -8.99 -4.37
CA LYS A 260 -0.94 -8.60 -5.63
C LYS A 260 0.34 -9.41 -5.82
N VAL A 261 0.49 -10.01 -6.99
CA VAL A 261 1.75 -10.59 -7.46
C VAL A 261 2.45 -9.55 -8.33
N ALA A 262 3.69 -9.25 -8.02
CA ALA A 262 4.39 -8.14 -8.62
C ALA A 262 5.82 -8.49 -9.03
N ASN A 263 6.30 -7.87 -10.10
CA ASN A 263 7.71 -7.76 -10.42
C ASN A 263 8.23 -6.42 -9.90
N THR A 264 9.21 -6.50 -9.02
CA THR A 264 9.90 -5.31 -8.53
C THR A 264 10.98 -4.91 -9.52
N GLY A 265 10.92 -3.68 -10.00
CA GLY A 265 11.92 -3.10 -10.88
C GLY A 265 13.26 -2.88 -10.17
N ARG A 266 14.30 -2.47 -10.94
CA ARG A 266 15.52 -1.95 -10.35
C ARG A 266 15.17 -0.76 -9.47
N SER A 267 15.83 -0.65 -8.31
CA SER A 267 15.91 0.64 -7.67
C SER A 267 16.64 1.56 -8.65
N GLU A 268 15.94 2.50 -9.23
CA GLU A 268 16.59 3.69 -9.76
C GLU A 268 17.43 4.23 -8.60
N GLU A 269 18.59 4.80 -8.83
CA GLU A 269 19.59 5.19 -7.80
C GLU A 269 19.09 6.20 -6.75
N HIS A 270 17.81 6.19 -6.47
CA HIS A 270 17.15 7.04 -5.51
C HIS A 270 17.02 6.30 -4.18
N THR A 271 18.02 6.46 -3.31
CA THR A 271 17.86 6.13 -1.90
C THR A 271 16.74 7.01 -1.34
N SER A 272 15.62 6.40 -1.03
CA SER A 272 14.55 7.08 -0.31
C SER A 272 14.77 6.93 1.19
N GLU A 273 14.78 8.03 1.92
CA GLU A 273 14.63 7.98 3.37
C GLU A 273 13.19 7.61 3.69
N LEU A 274 13.01 6.44 4.27
CA LEU A 274 11.72 5.94 4.70
C LEU A 274 11.50 6.31 6.17
N GLN A 275 10.45 7.06 6.44
CA GLN A 275 10.08 7.39 7.80
C GLN A 275 8.86 6.57 8.22
N SER A 276 9.06 5.67 9.16
CA SER A 276 8.06 4.70 9.59
C SER A 276 7.70 4.88 11.07
N ARG A 277 6.99 5.98 11.42
CA ARG A 277 6.45 6.08 12.78
C ARG A 277 5.00 5.59 12.91
N GLN A 278 4.18 5.79 11.90
CA GLN A 278 2.82 5.23 11.83
C GLN A 278 2.40 4.92 10.39
N TYR A 279 2.96 5.64 9.41
CA TYR A 279 2.67 5.49 7.98
C TYR A 279 3.97 5.69 7.21
N LEU A 280 4.10 5.08 6.06
CA LEU A 280 5.30 5.22 5.25
C LEU A 280 5.24 6.55 4.48
N VAL A 281 6.18 7.44 4.74
CA VAL A 281 6.50 8.58 3.88
C VAL A 281 7.91 8.36 3.36
N CYS A 282 8.05 8.27 2.04
CA CYS A 282 9.35 8.19 1.39
C CYS A 282 9.73 9.57 0.87
N ARG A 283 10.96 9.98 1.08
CA ARG A 283 11.56 11.13 0.40
C ARG A 283 12.36 10.61 -0.79
N LEU A 284 12.02 11.04 -2.00
CA LEU A 284 12.91 10.88 -3.14
C LEU A 284 14.10 11.82 -2.95
N LEU A 285 15.30 11.25 -2.86
CA LEU A 285 16.54 12.01 -3.02
C LEU A 285 16.89 11.97 -4.51
N LEU A 286 16.75 13.08 -5.19
CA LEU A 286 17.20 13.30 -6.57
C LEU A 286 18.70 13.55 -6.57
#